data_356c30ff49525b9d43e8b9b876aee44c
#
_entry.id   356c30ff49525b9d43e8b9b876aee44c
#
_cell.length_a   1.000
_cell.length_b   1.000
_cell.length_c   1.000
_cell.angle_alpha   90.00
_cell.angle_beta   90.00
_cell.angle_gamma   90.00
#
_symmetry.space_group_name_H-M   'P 1'
#
loop_
_entity.id
_entity.type
_entity.pdbx_description
1 polymer ?
#
loop_
_entity_poly.entity_id
_entity_poly.type
_entity_poly.pdbx_seq_one_letter_code
_entity_poly.pdbx_strand_id
1 'polypeptide(L)'
;MKLIILDTADKVAEWSARYVLKRINDFKPGPDKYFVLGLPTGSTPLGMYKKLIEFHNAGKISFKYVKTFNMDEYVDLPRNHPESYHYYMWNNFFKYVDIDPANVHILDGNAPDLQKECDEFERIITESGGVELFIGGIGPDGHIAFNEPGSSLVSRTRLKTLAQDTLEANARFFGNDISKVPKQALTVGVGTVMDAKEVMILITGAHKAFALYKAIEEGVNHMWTVXXXXXXSSVMKMPLWNSG
;
A
#
# COMPACT_ATOMS: atom_id res chain seq x y z
N MET A 1 11.27 -15.03 3.17
CA MET A 1 10.22 -14.35 3.98
C MET A 1 10.67 -14.22 5.43
N LYS A 2 10.29 -13.13 6.10
CA LYS A 2 10.53 -12.95 7.54
C LYS A 2 9.19 -12.56 8.18
N LEU A 3 8.73 -13.38 9.13
CA LEU A 3 7.50 -13.12 9.88
C LEU A 3 7.87 -12.50 11.23
N ILE A 4 7.25 -11.36 11.57
CA ILE A 4 7.46 -10.68 12.84
C ILE A 4 6.10 -10.55 13.52
N ILE A 5 5.96 -11.17 14.69
CA ILE A 5 4.72 -11.17 15.45
C ILE A 5 4.85 -10.17 16.60
N LEU A 6 3.89 -9.27 16.69
CA LEU A 6 3.87 -8.21 17.71
C LEU A 6 2.49 -8.20 18.37
N ASP A 7 2.47 -7.88 19.65
CA ASP A 7 1.27 -8.04 20.50
C ASP A 7 0.19 -6.98 20.29
N THR A 8 0.53 -5.82 19.72
CA THR A 8 -0.47 -4.76 19.50
C THR A 8 -0.29 -4.07 18.17
N ALA A 9 -1.37 -3.46 17.67
CA ALA A 9 -1.32 -2.66 16.45
C ALA A 9 -0.35 -1.47 16.61
N ASP A 10 -0.24 -0.90 17.81
CA ASP A 10 0.70 0.20 18.06
C ASP A 10 2.15 -0.27 17.91
N LYS A 11 2.47 -1.47 18.37
CA LYS A 11 3.82 -2.03 18.17
C LYS A 11 4.08 -2.34 16.70
N VAL A 12 3.07 -2.76 15.95
CA VAL A 12 3.19 -2.93 14.48
C VAL A 12 3.50 -1.58 13.83
N ALA A 13 2.76 -0.54 14.21
CA ALA A 13 2.96 0.82 13.69
C ALA A 13 4.37 1.34 14.02
N GLU A 14 4.79 1.21 15.27
CA GLU A 14 6.12 1.66 15.71
C GLU A 14 7.24 0.92 14.97
N TRP A 15 7.14 -0.41 14.90
CA TRP A 15 8.18 -1.21 14.25
C TRP A 15 8.26 -0.89 12.75
N SER A 16 7.11 -0.82 12.08
CA SER A 16 7.09 -0.55 10.63
C SER A 16 7.66 0.84 10.33
N ALA A 17 7.30 1.84 11.13
CA ALA A 17 7.85 3.18 10.97
C ALA A 17 9.37 3.21 11.19
N ARG A 18 9.88 2.49 12.22
CA ARG A 18 11.32 2.38 12.46
C ARG A 18 12.02 1.66 11.32
N TYR A 19 11.35 0.67 10.73
CA TYR A 19 11.92 -0.05 9.59
C TYR A 19 12.04 0.89 8.37
N VAL A 20 11.00 1.66 8.06
CA VAL A 20 11.04 2.64 6.97
C VAL A 20 12.17 3.66 7.23
N LEU A 21 12.22 4.20 8.45
CA LEU A 21 13.27 5.16 8.85
C LEU A 21 14.66 4.56 8.61
N LYS A 22 14.87 3.32 9.07
CA LYS A 22 16.17 2.64 8.89
C LYS A 22 16.49 2.46 7.39
N ARG A 23 15.51 1.97 6.60
CA ARG A 23 15.75 1.72 5.17
C ARG A 23 16.10 3.01 4.42
N ILE A 24 15.38 4.11 4.70
CA ILE A 24 15.65 5.40 4.05
C ILE A 24 17.04 5.92 4.48
N ASN A 25 17.33 5.91 5.80
CA ASN A 25 18.59 6.44 6.30
C ASN A 25 19.80 5.61 5.84
N ASP A 26 19.68 4.28 5.80
CA ASP A 26 20.74 3.39 5.31
C ASP A 26 21.00 3.59 3.81
N PHE A 27 19.94 3.86 3.04
CA PHE A 27 20.04 4.11 1.59
C PHE A 27 20.78 5.43 1.31
N LYS A 28 20.67 6.41 2.20
CA LYS A 28 21.29 7.73 2.07
C LYS A 28 20.87 8.44 0.79
N PRO A 29 19.55 8.70 0.63
CA PRO A 29 19.09 9.35 -0.60
C PRO A 29 19.63 10.77 -0.76
N GLY A 30 19.71 11.23 -2.00
CA GLY A 30 20.20 12.54 -2.37
C GLY A 30 19.63 12.99 -3.70
N PRO A 31 20.06 14.15 -4.22
CA PRO A 31 19.48 14.71 -5.45
C PRO A 31 19.61 13.79 -6.67
N ASP A 32 20.63 12.94 -6.69
CA ASP A 32 20.87 12.04 -7.82
C ASP A 32 20.45 10.59 -7.53
N LYS A 33 19.85 10.34 -6.37
CA LYS A 33 19.55 8.97 -5.93
C LYS A 33 18.37 8.98 -4.96
N TYR A 34 17.17 8.86 -5.48
CA TYR A 34 15.95 8.89 -4.68
C TYR A 34 15.64 7.52 -4.08
N PHE A 35 15.11 7.51 -2.85
CA PHE A 35 14.53 6.29 -2.27
C PHE A 35 13.08 6.18 -2.77
N VAL A 36 12.75 5.09 -3.43
CA VAL A 36 11.41 4.89 -4.02
C VAL A 36 10.59 4.01 -3.08
N LEU A 37 9.46 4.53 -2.61
CA LEU A 37 8.65 3.95 -1.54
C LEU A 37 7.22 3.72 -2.03
N GLY A 38 6.76 2.47 -2.01
CA GLY A 38 5.36 2.14 -2.29
C GLY A 38 4.53 2.23 -1.01
N LEU A 39 3.33 2.81 -1.10
CA LEU A 39 2.53 3.13 0.09
C LEU A 39 1.07 2.70 -0.07
N PRO A 40 0.48 2.09 0.97
CA PRO A 40 -0.95 1.74 0.99
C PRO A 40 -1.80 2.81 1.64
N THR A 41 -3.11 2.72 1.45
CA THR A 41 -4.10 3.46 2.25
C THR A 41 -4.79 2.52 3.23
N GLY A 42 -5.83 2.99 3.91
CA GLY A 42 -6.63 2.20 4.84
C GLY A 42 -6.25 2.43 6.30
N SER A 43 -6.90 1.69 7.18
CA SER A 43 -6.73 1.89 8.64
C SER A 43 -5.40 1.33 9.18
N THR A 44 -4.90 0.26 8.58
CA THR A 44 -3.70 -0.43 9.09
C THR A 44 -2.44 0.46 9.08
N PRO A 45 -2.12 1.20 7.99
CA PRO A 45 -0.90 2.01 7.98
C PRO A 45 -0.99 3.34 8.72
N LEU A 46 -2.17 3.76 9.20
CA LEU A 46 -2.33 5.07 9.85
C LEU A 46 -1.35 5.27 11.01
N GLY A 47 -1.20 4.25 11.85
CA GLY A 47 -0.27 4.32 12.98
C GLY A 47 1.17 4.50 12.52
N MET A 48 1.54 3.81 11.44
CA MET A 48 2.89 3.95 10.85
C MET A 48 3.09 5.39 10.34
N TYR A 49 2.11 5.96 9.63
CA TYR A 49 2.22 7.33 9.13
C TYR A 49 2.39 8.33 10.27
N LYS A 50 1.61 8.19 11.34
CA LYS A 50 1.75 9.05 12.53
C LYS A 50 3.16 8.98 13.10
N LYS A 51 3.71 7.78 13.23
CA LYS A 51 5.07 7.59 13.75
C LYS A 51 6.13 8.18 12.81
N LEU A 52 5.95 8.05 11.49
CA LEU A 52 6.89 8.65 10.53
C LEU A 52 6.87 10.18 10.64
N ILE A 53 5.68 10.79 10.85
CA ILE A 53 5.56 12.23 11.07
C ILE A 53 6.30 12.63 12.37
N GLU A 54 6.13 11.85 13.45
CA GLU A 54 6.85 12.09 14.71
C GLU A 54 8.36 12.05 14.49
N PHE A 55 8.85 11.05 13.75
CA PHE A 55 10.28 10.93 13.45
C PHE A 55 10.78 12.10 12.58
N HIS A 56 9.97 12.53 11.61
CA HIS A 56 10.29 13.68 10.77
C HIS A 56 10.40 14.95 11.63
N ASN A 57 9.41 15.21 12.48
CA ASN A 57 9.38 16.39 13.35
C ASN A 57 10.55 16.38 14.34
N ALA A 58 11.03 15.20 14.71
CA ALA A 58 12.22 15.05 15.58
C ALA A 58 13.54 15.08 14.80
N GLY A 59 13.51 15.37 13.50
CA GLY A 59 14.71 15.45 12.66
C GLY A 59 15.41 14.13 12.40
N LYS A 60 14.71 13.01 12.62
CA LYS A 60 15.31 11.66 12.48
C LYS A 60 15.23 11.12 11.05
N ILE A 61 14.34 11.68 10.23
CA ILE A 61 14.12 11.25 8.85
C ILE A 61 13.71 12.46 8.01
N SER A 62 14.12 12.47 6.74
CA SER A 62 13.68 13.44 5.74
C SER A 62 13.10 12.69 4.55
N PHE A 63 12.03 13.22 3.97
CA PHE A 63 11.42 12.70 2.76
C PHE A 63 11.75 13.54 1.53
N LYS A 64 12.67 14.51 1.67
CA LYS A 64 13.05 15.41 0.59
C LYS A 64 13.51 14.68 -0.68
N TYR A 65 14.23 13.57 -0.53
CA TYR A 65 14.73 12.76 -1.63
C TYR A 65 14.06 11.38 -1.66
N VAL A 66 12.76 11.36 -1.37
CA VAL A 66 11.92 10.16 -1.46
C VAL A 66 10.90 10.39 -2.57
N LYS A 67 10.69 9.39 -3.41
CA LYS A 67 9.55 9.33 -4.35
C LYS A 67 8.56 8.30 -3.83
N THR A 68 7.27 8.61 -3.89
CA THR A 68 6.26 7.68 -3.40
C THR A 68 5.30 7.26 -4.51
N PHE A 69 4.84 6.01 -4.43
CA PHE A 69 3.86 5.43 -5.35
C PHE A 69 2.76 4.77 -4.52
N ASN A 70 1.53 5.28 -4.62
CA ASN A 70 0.41 4.65 -3.95
C ASN A 70 -0.15 3.49 -4.78
N MET A 71 -0.71 2.48 -4.09
CA MET A 71 -1.10 1.23 -4.73
C MET A 71 -2.30 1.37 -5.66
N ASP A 72 -3.20 2.31 -5.38
CA ASP A 72 -4.50 2.33 -6.05
C ASP A 72 -5.19 3.68 -5.88
N GLU A 73 -6.25 3.89 -6.67
CA GLU A 73 -7.17 5.02 -6.53
C GLU A 73 -8.49 4.67 -7.20
N TYR A 74 -9.59 5.15 -6.65
CA TYR A 74 -10.92 5.00 -7.23
C TYR A 74 -11.07 5.79 -8.53
N VAL A 75 -11.82 5.22 -9.47
CA VAL A 75 -12.19 5.90 -10.72
C VAL A 75 -13.46 6.72 -10.48
N ASP A 76 -13.55 7.87 -11.13
CA ASP A 76 -14.71 8.79 -11.09
C ASP A 76 -14.98 9.36 -9.69
N LEU A 77 -13.99 9.36 -8.81
CA LEU A 77 -14.11 10.00 -7.50
C LEU A 77 -13.23 11.25 -7.49
N PRO A 78 -13.77 12.44 -7.20
CA PRO A 78 -12.95 13.66 -7.18
C PRO A 78 -11.78 13.54 -6.20
N ARG A 79 -10.61 14.07 -6.58
CA ARG A 79 -9.40 14.01 -5.74
C ARG A 79 -9.60 14.63 -4.35
N ASN A 80 -10.49 15.62 -4.23
CA ASN A 80 -10.77 16.27 -2.94
C ASN A 80 -11.91 15.59 -2.16
N HIS A 81 -12.46 14.49 -2.69
CA HIS A 81 -13.49 13.73 -1.97
C HIS A 81 -12.84 13.09 -0.74
N PRO A 82 -13.48 13.13 0.45
CA PRO A 82 -12.90 12.58 1.68
C PRO A 82 -12.48 11.11 1.58
N GLU A 83 -13.11 10.35 0.71
CA GLU A 83 -12.80 8.92 0.55
C GLU A 83 -11.84 8.63 -0.62
N SER A 84 -11.37 9.65 -1.36
CA SER A 84 -10.32 9.43 -2.36
C SER A 84 -9.02 9.09 -1.64
N TYR A 85 -8.18 8.26 -2.26
CA TYR A 85 -6.89 7.92 -1.67
C TYR A 85 -5.92 9.11 -1.77
N HIS A 86 -6.09 9.97 -2.76
CA HIS A 86 -5.37 11.25 -2.84
C HIS A 86 -5.63 12.08 -1.56
N TYR A 87 -6.92 12.29 -1.23
CA TYR A 87 -7.30 13.05 -0.03
C TYR A 87 -6.74 12.37 1.23
N TYR A 88 -6.89 11.04 1.33
CA TYR A 88 -6.40 10.27 2.47
C TYR A 88 -4.89 10.51 2.68
N MET A 89 -4.09 10.37 1.61
CA MET A 89 -2.63 10.47 1.74
C MET A 89 -2.18 11.88 2.11
N TRP A 90 -2.78 12.90 1.50
CA TRP A 90 -2.43 14.26 1.83
C TRP A 90 -2.81 14.61 3.26
N ASN A 91 -4.00 14.18 3.72
CA ASN A 91 -4.49 14.55 5.05
C ASN A 91 -3.85 13.73 6.17
N ASN A 92 -3.34 12.53 5.89
CA ASN A 92 -2.78 11.69 6.93
C ASN A 92 -1.25 11.64 6.91
N PHE A 93 -0.59 12.10 5.83
CA PHE A 93 0.86 11.96 5.76
C PHE A 93 1.56 13.11 5.02
N PHE A 94 1.30 13.30 3.72
CA PHE A 94 2.19 14.13 2.90
C PHE A 94 2.29 15.59 3.33
N LYS A 95 1.19 16.18 3.80
CA LYS A 95 1.22 17.60 4.23
C LYS A 95 2.01 17.84 5.52
N TYR A 96 2.44 16.77 6.20
CA TYR A 96 3.15 16.87 7.48
C TYR A 96 4.65 16.58 7.36
N VAL A 97 5.15 16.27 6.17
CA VAL A 97 6.56 15.92 5.96
C VAL A 97 7.14 16.76 4.82
N ASP A 98 8.45 16.70 4.65
CA ASP A 98 9.19 17.56 3.69
C ASP A 98 9.28 16.96 2.27
N ILE A 99 8.36 16.07 1.90
CA ILE A 99 8.36 15.51 0.55
C ILE A 99 7.99 16.59 -0.49
N ASP A 100 8.70 16.60 -1.62
CA ASP A 100 8.33 17.44 -2.74
C ASP A 100 7.04 16.88 -3.38
N PRO A 101 5.97 17.68 -3.52
CA PRO A 101 4.74 17.19 -4.19
C PRO A 101 4.98 16.59 -5.57
N ALA A 102 6.00 17.03 -6.31
CA ALA A 102 6.35 16.47 -7.61
C ALA A 102 6.85 15.02 -7.52
N ASN A 103 7.22 14.58 -6.33
CA ASN A 103 7.69 13.21 -6.07
C ASN A 103 6.61 12.30 -5.51
N VAL A 104 5.37 12.81 -5.40
CA VAL A 104 4.22 12.02 -4.91
C VAL A 104 3.43 11.54 -6.13
N HIS A 105 3.38 10.23 -6.33
CA HIS A 105 2.67 9.61 -7.45
C HIS A 105 1.48 8.83 -6.95
N ILE A 106 0.29 9.31 -7.27
CA ILE A 106 -1.00 8.67 -6.96
C ILE A 106 -1.76 8.61 -8.29
N LEU A 107 -2.22 7.44 -8.67
CA LEU A 107 -2.99 7.25 -9.90
C LEU A 107 -4.15 8.24 -9.99
N ASP A 108 -4.39 8.79 -11.16
CA ASP A 108 -5.50 9.72 -11.38
C ASP A 108 -6.71 8.98 -11.96
N GLY A 109 -7.66 8.62 -11.09
CA GLY A 109 -8.91 7.97 -11.49
C GLY A 109 -9.83 8.85 -12.32
N ASN A 110 -9.48 10.12 -12.54
CA ASN A 110 -10.23 11.06 -13.38
C ASN A 110 -9.45 11.41 -14.67
N ALA A 111 -8.37 10.69 -14.96
CA ALA A 111 -7.59 10.94 -16.17
C ALA A 111 -8.45 10.67 -17.43
N PRO A 112 -8.30 11.49 -18.49
CA PRO A 112 -9.10 11.29 -19.71
C PRO A 112 -8.82 9.95 -20.42
N ASP A 113 -7.67 9.36 -20.16
CA ASP A 113 -7.28 8.04 -20.69
C ASP A 113 -6.67 7.22 -19.55
N LEU A 114 -7.48 6.35 -18.97
CA LEU A 114 -7.09 5.56 -17.80
C LEU A 114 -5.99 4.54 -18.12
N GLN A 115 -5.95 4.01 -19.37
CA GLN A 115 -4.89 3.09 -19.75
C GLN A 115 -3.56 3.83 -19.84
N LYS A 116 -3.55 4.99 -20.46
CA LYS A 116 -2.36 5.82 -20.55
C LYS A 116 -1.86 6.23 -19.16
N GLU A 117 -2.78 6.54 -18.24
CA GLU A 117 -2.42 6.83 -16.83
C GLU A 117 -1.67 5.66 -16.20
N CYS A 118 -2.20 4.44 -16.38
CA CYS A 118 -1.56 3.23 -15.84
C CYS A 118 -0.18 2.99 -16.48
N ASP A 119 -0.08 3.15 -17.81
CA ASP A 119 1.19 2.94 -18.53
C ASP A 119 2.23 3.97 -18.07
N GLU A 120 1.83 5.22 -17.90
CA GLU A 120 2.70 6.29 -17.41
C GLU A 120 3.18 6.02 -15.99
N PHE A 121 2.28 5.54 -15.12
CA PHE A 121 2.61 5.19 -13.74
C PHE A 121 3.72 4.11 -13.71
N GLU A 122 3.57 3.05 -14.52
CA GLU A 122 4.58 1.99 -14.63
C GLU A 122 5.90 2.53 -15.19
N ARG A 123 5.80 3.43 -16.18
CA ARG A 123 6.99 4.05 -16.77
C ARG A 123 7.76 4.86 -15.72
N ILE A 124 7.06 5.66 -14.92
CA ILE A 124 7.70 6.48 -13.88
C ILE A 124 8.34 5.59 -12.81
N ILE A 125 7.70 4.47 -12.42
CA ILE A 125 8.31 3.51 -11.49
C ILE A 125 9.64 3.00 -12.09
N THR A 126 9.62 2.59 -13.34
CA THR A 126 10.81 2.04 -14.01
C THR A 126 11.92 3.09 -14.11
N GLU A 127 11.59 4.30 -14.53
CA GLU A 127 12.56 5.39 -14.66
C GLU A 127 13.12 5.86 -13.32
N SER A 128 12.36 5.64 -12.25
CA SER A 128 12.83 5.93 -10.88
C SER A 128 13.78 4.85 -10.33
N GLY A 129 14.03 3.79 -11.10
CA GLY A 129 14.90 2.69 -10.69
C GLY A 129 14.18 1.55 -9.98
N GLY A 130 12.85 1.53 -10.03
CA GLY A 130 12.02 0.54 -9.37
C GLY A 130 11.82 0.87 -7.89
N VAL A 131 10.89 0.18 -7.24
CA VAL A 131 10.53 0.45 -5.84
C VAL A 131 11.52 -0.24 -4.90
N GLU A 132 12.12 0.53 -3.99
CA GLU A 132 13.05 0.00 -2.97
C GLU A 132 12.32 -0.78 -1.89
N LEU A 133 11.17 -0.25 -1.45
CA LEU A 133 10.34 -0.89 -0.42
C LEU A 133 8.88 -0.62 -0.76
N PHE A 134 8.10 -1.67 -1.02
CA PHE A 134 6.66 -1.54 -1.22
C PHE A 134 5.95 -1.98 0.05
N ILE A 135 5.19 -1.09 0.66
CA ILE A 135 4.39 -1.40 1.86
C ILE A 135 2.96 -1.67 1.41
N GLY A 136 2.37 -2.74 1.90
CA GLY A 136 1.00 -3.10 1.58
C GLY A 136 0.24 -3.62 2.80
N GLY A 137 -1.05 -3.81 2.60
CA GLY A 137 -1.89 -4.53 3.55
C GLY A 137 -2.36 -5.83 2.93
N ILE A 138 -3.25 -6.53 3.63
CA ILE A 138 -3.89 -7.74 3.12
C ILE A 138 -5.40 -7.60 3.29
N GLY A 139 -6.15 -7.95 2.26
CA GLY A 139 -7.61 -8.06 2.35
C GLY A 139 -8.02 -9.29 3.16
N PRO A 140 -9.27 -9.36 3.64
CA PRO A 140 -9.73 -10.56 4.36
C PRO A 140 -9.75 -11.81 3.48
N ASP A 141 -9.86 -11.64 2.18
CA ASP A 141 -9.78 -12.68 1.15
C ASP A 141 -8.36 -12.86 0.59
N GLY A 142 -7.35 -12.23 1.20
CA GLY A 142 -5.94 -12.40 0.82
C GLY A 142 -5.47 -11.54 -0.35
N HIS A 143 -6.28 -10.55 -0.78
CA HIS A 143 -5.85 -9.68 -1.88
C HIS A 143 -4.81 -8.65 -1.43
N ILE A 144 -3.97 -8.20 -2.36
CA ILE A 144 -3.10 -7.05 -2.20
C ILE A 144 -3.54 -5.96 -3.19
N ALA A 145 -3.67 -4.71 -2.73
CA ALA A 145 -4.27 -3.61 -3.48
C ALA A 145 -5.68 -4.06 -3.94
N PHE A 146 -6.12 -3.75 -5.15
CA PHE A 146 -7.37 -4.30 -5.70
C PHE A 146 -7.12 -5.55 -6.59
N ASN A 147 -6.10 -6.35 -6.25
CA ASN A 147 -5.85 -7.62 -6.93
C ASN A 147 -6.64 -8.75 -6.25
N GLU A 148 -7.92 -8.79 -6.53
CA GLU A 148 -8.86 -9.78 -5.97
C GLU A 148 -8.48 -11.21 -6.39
N PRO A 149 -9.01 -12.23 -5.69
CA PRO A 149 -8.75 -13.64 -6.05
C PRO A 149 -8.91 -13.90 -7.54
N GLY A 150 -7.98 -14.65 -8.13
CA GLY A 150 -7.96 -14.93 -9.57
C GLY A 150 -7.15 -13.94 -10.38
N SER A 151 -6.63 -12.87 -9.78
CA SER A 151 -5.78 -11.91 -10.50
C SER A 151 -4.45 -12.57 -10.90
N SER A 152 -3.99 -12.24 -12.12
CA SER A 152 -2.71 -12.78 -12.61
C SER A 152 -1.53 -12.32 -11.76
N LEU A 153 -0.63 -13.23 -11.44
CA LEU A 153 0.57 -12.93 -10.66
C LEU A 153 1.57 -12.07 -11.44
N VAL A 154 1.43 -11.99 -12.77
CA VAL A 154 2.28 -11.12 -13.61
C VAL A 154 1.55 -9.83 -14.02
N SER A 155 0.38 -9.56 -13.42
CA SER A 155 -0.40 -8.36 -13.76
C SER A 155 0.37 -7.08 -13.48
N ARG A 156 0.10 -6.07 -14.30
CA ARG A 156 0.67 -4.72 -14.15
C ARG A 156 -0.44 -3.74 -13.71
N THR A 157 -0.08 -2.49 -13.55
CA THR A 157 -1.04 -1.44 -13.17
C THR A 157 -2.14 -1.35 -14.23
N ARG A 158 -3.40 -1.34 -13.79
CA ARG A 158 -4.54 -1.43 -14.71
C ARG A 158 -5.85 -0.99 -14.07
N LEU A 159 -6.83 -0.78 -14.91
CA LEU A 159 -8.22 -0.57 -14.51
C LEU A 159 -8.82 -1.91 -14.03
N LYS A 160 -9.53 -1.88 -12.91
CA LYS A 160 -10.24 -3.03 -12.34
C LYS A 160 -11.69 -2.66 -12.03
N THR A 161 -12.61 -3.53 -12.42
CA THR A 161 -13.98 -3.49 -11.90
C THR A 161 -13.98 -4.23 -10.56
N LEU A 162 -14.51 -3.59 -9.53
CA LEU A 162 -14.49 -4.13 -8.17
C LEU A 162 -15.55 -5.21 -8.01
N ALA A 163 -15.21 -6.28 -7.32
CA ALA A 163 -16.14 -7.35 -7.01
C ALA A 163 -17.23 -6.88 -6.04
N GLN A 164 -18.37 -7.54 -6.06
CA GLN A 164 -19.52 -7.21 -5.20
C GLN A 164 -19.10 -7.19 -3.71
N ASP A 165 -18.35 -8.18 -3.28
CA ASP A 165 -17.87 -8.28 -1.88
C ASP A 165 -17.01 -7.06 -1.51
N THR A 166 -16.18 -6.58 -2.47
CA THR A 166 -15.35 -5.39 -2.26
C THR A 166 -16.22 -4.13 -2.12
N LEU A 167 -17.25 -4.01 -2.98
CA LEU A 167 -18.18 -2.87 -2.89
C LEU A 167 -18.90 -2.87 -1.54
N GLU A 168 -19.37 -4.04 -1.09
CA GLU A 168 -20.04 -4.18 0.20
C GLU A 168 -19.12 -3.84 1.37
N ALA A 169 -17.89 -4.34 1.35
CA ALA A 169 -16.91 -4.06 2.39
C ALA A 169 -16.56 -2.57 2.45
N ASN A 170 -16.54 -1.89 1.31
CA ASN A 170 -16.17 -0.47 1.23
C ASN A 170 -17.36 0.47 1.49
N ALA A 171 -18.61 -0.04 1.45
CA ALA A 171 -19.80 0.80 1.69
C ALA A 171 -19.73 1.55 3.03
N ARG A 172 -19.08 0.96 4.04
CA ARG A 172 -18.87 1.60 5.36
C ARG A 172 -18.20 2.97 5.27
N PHE A 173 -17.40 3.21 4.23
CA PHE A 173 -16.73 4.50 4.00
C PHE A 173 -17.61 5.49 3.24
N PHE A 174 -18.73 5.01 2.67
CA PHE A 174 -19.64 5.80 1.84
C PHE A 174 -21.04 5.87 2.47
N GLY A 175 -21.07 6.00 3.82
CA GLY A 175 -22.33 6.13 4.55
C GLY A 175 -23.16 4.84 4.57
N ASN A 176 -22.52 3.68 4.44
CA ASN A 176 -23.16 2.37 4.30
C ASN A 176 -24.05 2.26 3.07
N ASP A 177 -23.77 3.04 2.04
CA ASP A 177 -24.54 3.07 0.79
C ASP A 177 -23.67 2.52 -0.34
N ILE A 178 -23.90 1.28 -0.72
CA ILE A 178 -23.13 0.59 -1.75
C ILE A 178 -23.22 1.31 -3.11
N SER A 179 -24.35 2.00 -3.36
CA SER A 179 -24.54 2.70 -4.64
C SER A 179 -23.57 3.88 -4.82
N LYS A 180 -23.02 4.37 -3.72
CA LYS A 180 -22.05 5.49 -3.71
C LYS A 180 -20.60 5.03 -3.83
N VAL A 181 -20.35 3.73 -3.66
CA VAL A 181 -18.99 3.19 -3.80
C VAL A 181 -18.61 3.19 -5.29
N PRO A 182 -17.46 3.77 -5.68
CA PRO A 182 -17.03 3.67 -7.07
C PRO A 182 -16.91 2.20 -7.51
N LYS A 183 -17.36 1.91 -8.72
CA LYS A 183 -17.40 0.53 -9.24
C LYS A 183 -16.07 0.09 -9.83
N GLN A 184 -15.15 1.03 -10.06
CA GLN A 184 -13.87 0.76 -10.69
C GLN A 184 -12.75 1.47 -9.93
N ALA A 185 -11.56 0.91 -10.05
CA ALA A 185 -10.35 1.48 -9.48
C ALA A 185 -9.17 1.24 -10.42
N LEU A 186 -8.18 2.14 -10.36
CA LEU A 186 -6.86 1.89 -10.93
C LEU A 186 -6.03 1.26 -9.82
N THR A 187 -5.31 0.19 -10.13
CA THR A 187 -4.55 -0.54 -9.11
C THR A 187 -3.25 -1.09 -9.69
N VAL A 188 -2.19 -1.02 -8.89
CA VAL A 188 -0.94 -1.72 -9.26
C VAL A 188 -1.23 -3.21 -9.37
N GLY A 189 -0.54 -3.88 -10.29
CA GLY A 189 -0.66 -5.32 -10.43
C GLY A 189 0.17 -6.07 -9.41
N VAL A 190 -0.09 -7.38 -9.28
CA VAL A 190 0.72 -8.25 -8.42
C VAL A 190 2.17 -8.21 -8.89
N GLY A 191 2.40 -8.30 -10.21
CA GLY A 191 3.75 -8.23 -10.79
C GLY A 191 4.44 -6.91 -10.47
N THR A 192 3.69 -5.79 -10.49
CA THR A 192 4.26 -4.48 -10.15
C THR A 192 4.81 -4.47 -8.73
N VAL A 193 4.04 -5.02 -7.77
CA VAL A 193 4.49 -5.11 -6.37
C VAL A 193 5.66 -6.09 -6.24
N MET A 194 5.61 -7.21 -6.96
CA MET A 194 6.66 -8.24 -6.91
C MET A 194 8.01 -7.75 -7.46
N ASP A 195 8.00 -6.77 -8.35
CA ASP A 195 9.24 -6.20 -8.89
C ASP A 195 9.96 -5.31 -7.86
N ALA A 196 9.32 -4.95 -6.76
CA ALA A 196 9.97 -4.18 -5.70
C ALA A 196 11.12 -4.97 -5.09
N LYS A 197 12.20 -4.28 -4.70
CA LYS A 197 13.36 -4.94 -4.07
C LYS A 197 12.98 -5.56 -2.74
N GLU A 198 11.98 -4.98 -2.06
CA GLU A 198 11.48 -5.49 -0.79
C GLU A 198 10.00 -5.16 -0.66
N VAL A 199 9.24 -6.08 -0.08
CA VAL A 199 7.81 -5.86 0.19
C VAL A 199 7.58 -6.07 1.69
N MET A 200 6.84 -5.14 2.32
CA MET A 200 6.44 -5.24 3.72
C MET A 200 4.91 -5.24 3.81
N ILE A 201 4.35 -6.34 4.30
CA ILE A 201 2.89 -6.45 4.46
C ILE A 201 2.54 -6.22 5.92
N LEU A 202 1.68 -5.23 6.17
CA LEU A 202 1.18 -4.90 7.51
C LEU A 202 -0.16 -5.59 7.72
N ILE A 203 -0.27 -6.34 8.82
CA ILE A 203 -1.48 -7.11 9.10
C ILE A 203 -1.90 -6.83 10.54
N THR A 204 -3.12 -6.36 10.73
CA THR A 204 -3.69 -6.13 12.06
C THR A 204 -5.14 -6.62 12.07
N GLY A 205 -5.56 -7.17 13.21
CA GLY A 205 -6.94 -7.60 13.41
C GLY A 205 -7.14 -9.08 13.13
N ALA A 206 -7.91 -9.73 14.02
CA ALA A 206 -8.16 -11.17 13.96
C ALA A 206 -8.88 -11.61 12.68
N HIS A 207 -9.67 -10.71 12.08
CA HIS A 207 -10.40 -11.00 10.84
C HIS A 207 -9.47 -11.26 9.64
N LYS A 208 -8.17 -10.97 9.77
CA LYS A 208 -7.17 -11.27 8.74
C LYS A 208 -6.44 -12.60 8.97
N ALA A 209 -6.73 -13.29 10.08
CA ALA A 209 -5.97 -14.49 10.47
C ALA A 209 -6.05 -15.60 9.42
N PHE A 210 -7.24 -15.81 8.82
CA PHE A 210 -7.41 -16.85 7.81
C PHE A 210 -6.60 -16.53 6.54
N ALA A 211 -6.67 -15.28 6.08
CA ALA A 211 -5.89 -14.84 4.91
C ALA A 211 -4.38 -15.00 5.14
N LEU A 212 -3.93 -14.68 6.36
CA LEU A 212 -2.52 -14.87 6.72
C LEU A 212 -2.13 -16.35 6.74
N TYR A 213 -2.97 -17.20 7.33
CA TYR A 213 -2.73 -18.65 7.35
C TYR A 213 -2.53 -19.16 5.92
N LYS A 214 -3.47 -18.79 5.01
CA LYS A 214 -3.36 -19.20 3.60
C LYS A 214 -2.07 -18.70 2.96
N ALA A 215 -1.71 -17.43 3.21
CA ALA A 215 -0.52 -16.83 2.61
C ALA A 215 0.78 -17.48 3.08
N ILE A 216 0.82 -18.00 4.34
CA ILE A 216 2.03 -18.59 4.91
C ILE A 216 2.11 -20.08 4.60
N GLU A 217 1.00 -20.81 4.76
CA GLU A 217 1.01 -22.28 4.78
C GLU A 217 0.76 -22.92 3.40
N GLU A 218 0.04 -22.22 2.51
CA GLU A 218 -0.37 -22.82 1.22
C GLU A 218 0.52 -22.42 0.03
N GLY A 219 1.43 -21.48 0.20
CA GLY A 219 2.34 -21.09 -0.87
C GLY A 219 1.72 -20.11 -1.87
N VAL A 220 2.49 -19.78 -2.91
CA VAL A 220 2.10 -18.77 -3.91
C VAL A 220 0.94 -19.27 -4.76
N ASN A 221 -0.11 -18.49 -4.83
CA ASN A 221 -1.37 -18.87 -5.46
C ASN A 221 -2.15 -17.61 -5.83
N HIS A 222 -2.68 -17.55 -7.06
CA HIS A 222 -3.41 -16.37 -7.51
C HIS A 222 -4.77 -16.18 -6.81
N MET A 223 -5.22 -17.18 -6.06
CA MET A 223 -6.44 -17.03 -5.24
C MET A 223 -6.15 -16.28 -3.94
N TRP A 224 -4.86 -16.12 -3.58
CA TRP A 224 -4.40 -15.35 -2.42
C TRP A 224 -3.26 -14.45 -2.90
N THR A 225 -3.58 -13.38 -3.59
CA THR A 225 -2.61 -12.60 -4.36
C THR A 225 -1.50 -11.99 -3.53
N VAL A 226 -1.71 -11.86 -2.23
CA VAL A 226 -0.65 -11.47 -1.28
C VAL A 226 0.45 -12.50 -1.16
N UNK A 227 0.21 -13.57 -1.43
CA UNK A 227 1.16 -14.65 -1.37
C UNK A 227 2.38 -14.44 -2.25
N UNK A 228 2.25 -13.63 -3.22
CA UNK A 228 3.32 -13.24 -4.03
C UNK A 228 4.41 -12.54 -3.25
N UNK A 229 4.05 -11.90 -2.33
CA UNK A 229 4.98 -11.23 -1.50
C UNK A 229 5.79 -12.16 -0.61
N UNK A 230 5.40 -13.28 -0.60
CA UNK A 230 6.11 -14.22 0.18
C UNK A 230 7.31 -14.82 -0.50
N UNK A 231 7.35 -14.68 -1.58
CA UNK A 231 8.43 -15.13 -2.34
C UNK A 231 9.58 -14.14 -2.39
N UNK A 232 9.15 -12.99 -2.30
CA UNK A 232 10.11 -11.93 -2.15
C UNK A 232 10.60 -11.91 -0.74
N SER A 233 11.48 -10.93 -0.38
CA SER A 233 11.94 -10.78 1.00
C SER A 233 10.95 -9.93 1.80
N SER A 234 9.79 -10.48 2.06
CA SER A 234 8.68 -9.79 2.74
C SER A 234 8.81 -9.88 4.26
N VAL A 235 8.41 -8.82 4.94
CA VAL A 235 8.24 -8.78 6.39
C VAL A 235 6.74 -8.76 6.69
N MET A 236 6.22 -9.81 7.28
CA MET A 236 4.82 -9.89 7.71
C MET A 236 4.71 -9.68 9.21
N LYS A 237 3.66 -9.01 9.65
CA LYS A 237 3.47 -8.67 11.07
C LYS A 237 2.05 -8.86 11.56
N MET A 238 1.91 -9.51 12.70
CA MET A 238 0.63 -9.75 13.36
C MET A 238 0.67 -9.40 14.85
N PRO A 239 -0.43 -8.92 15.41
CA PRO A 239 -0.62 -9.00 16.85
C PRO A 239 -0.87 -10.45 17.27
N LEU A 240 -0.39 -10.83 18.45
CA LEU A 240 -0.68 -12.14 19.04
C LEU A 240 -2.18 -12.24 19.30
N TRP A 241 -2.72 -13.42 19.07
CA TRP A 241 -4.09 -13.73 19.44
C TRP A 241 -4.15 -13.84 20.97
N ASN A 242 -4.82 -12.92 21.61
CA ASN A 242 -5.23 -13.12 22.99
C ASN A 242 -6.51 -13.95 22.96
N SER A 243 -6.39 -15.25 23.23
CA SER A 243 -7.53 -16.09 23.55
C SER A 243 -8.03 -15.67 24.93
N GLY A 244 -8.94 -14.69 24.97
CA GLY A 244 -9.71 -14.37 26.14
C GLY A 244 -11.02 -15.13 26.13
#